data_0196d8e37f0aac75aa8acab88c5a4779
#
_entry.id   0196d8e37f0aac75aa8acab88c5a4779
#
_cell.length_a   1.000
_cell.length_b   1.000
_cell.length_c   1.000
_cell.angle_alpha   90.00
_cell.angle_beta   90.00
_cell.angle_gamma   90.00
#
_symmetry.space_group_name_H-M   'P 1'
#
loop_
_entity.id
_entity.type
_entity.pdbx_description
1 polymer ?
#
loop_
_entity_poly.entity_id
_entity_poly.type
_entity_poly.pdbx_seq_one_letter_code
_entity_poly.pdbx_strand_id
1 'polypeptide(L)'
;LCDRRQRQMCIRDRLAADTVVICGDEILGKPEDAAKARLFMQKLSGRTHEVRTAVVVSDGISKQLHVAVSVSQVTFSKLSSKQIEAYIRTDEPYDKAGGYAVQGLAGLFIERIEGSYSGIMGLPVFETAQLLAEVAPQLMPDCALAGR
;
A
#
# COMPACT_ATOMS: atom_id res chain seq x y z
N LEU A 1 13.93 -13.44 14.41
CA LEU A 1 14.40 -13.70 13.02
C LEU A 1 14.32 -15.18 12.64
N CYS A 2 14.51 -16.08 13.57
CA CYS A 2 14.40 -17.53 13.34
C CYS A 2 12.95 -17.98 13.10
N ASP A 3 11.99 -17.31 13.71
CA ASP A 3 10.57 -17.67 13.70
C ASP A 3 9.90 -17.46 12.32
N ARG A 4 10.37 -16.50 11.53
CA ARG A 4 9.84 -16.29 10.17
C ARG A 4 10.20 -17.39 9.17
N ARG A 5 11.37 -18.00 9.29
CA ARG A 5 11.80 -19.09 8.40
C ARG A 5 11.08 -20.39 8.71
N GLN A 6 10.83 -20.68 9.98
CA GLN A 6 10.11 -21.89 10.39
C GLN A 6 8.62 -21.84 10.01
N ARG A 7 7.97 -20.65 10.09
CA ARG A 7 6.60 -20.48 9.61
C ARG A 7 6.47 -20.66 8.10
N GLN A 8 7.52 -20.35 7.33
CA GLN A 8 7.53 -20.54 5.87
C GLN A 8 7.54 -22.00 5.43
N MET A 9 8.01 -22.92 6.26
CA MET A 9 8.07 -24.35 5.92
C MET A 9 6.72 -25.07 6.02
N CYS A 10 5.76 -24.53 6.76
CA CYS A 10 4.44 -25.14 6.96
C CYS A 10 3.31 -24.53 6.13
N ILE A 11 3.57 -23.44 5.38
CA ILE A 11 2.57 -22.73 4.59
C ILE A 11 2.70 -23.18 3.13
N ARG A 12 1.66 -23.85 2.62
CA ARG A 12 1.59 -24.25 1.21
C ARG A 12 1.47 -23.04 0.30
N ASP A 13 0.60 -22.10 0.65
CA ASP A 13 0.33 -20.91 -0.12
C ASP A 13 1.00 -19.69 0.51
N ARG A 14 1.53 -18.79 -0.30
CA ARG A 14 2.20 -17.57 0.15
C ARG A 14 1.55 -16.37 -0.48
N LEU A 15 1.30 -15.36 0.33
CA LEU A 15 0.83 -14.05 -0.10
C LEU A 15 1.86 -13.00 0.29
N ALA A 16 2.20 -12.13 -0.65
CA ALA A 16 3.05 -10.96 -0.42
C ALA A 16 2.47 -9.75 -1.15
N ALA A 17 2.63 -8.57 -0.57
CA ALA A 17 2.28 -7.32 -1.22
C ALA A 17 3.37 -6.28 -0.97
N ASP A 18 3.55 -5.38 -1.92
CA ASP A 18 4.47 -4.25 -1.81
C ASP A 18 3.86 -3.01 -2.47
N THR A 19 4.15 -1.84 -1.89
CA THR A 19 3.54 -0.57 -2.27
C THR A 19 4.60 0.46 -2.63
N VAL A 20 4.39 1.15 -3.74
CA VAL A 20 5.19 2.30 -4.15
C VAL A 20 4.31 3.53 -4.35
N VAL A 21 4.85 4.69 -3.99
CA VAL A 21 4.24 6.00 -4.21
C VAL A 21 5.02 6.70 -5.31
N ILE A 22 4.33 7.21 -6.33
CA ILE A 22 4.93 7.82 -7.51
C ILE A 22 4.38 9.24 -7.65
N CYS A 23 5.26 10.23 -7.62
CA CYS A 23 4.90 11.63 -7.82
C CYS A 23 5.66 12.19 -9.03
N GLY A 24 4.95 12.43 -10.13
CA GLY A 24 5.58 12.69 -11.43
C GLY A 24 6.40 11.48 -11.88
N ASP A 25 7.69 11.68 -12.13
CA ASP A 25 8.61 10.60 -12.57
C ASP A 25 9.44 10.03 -11.40
N GLU A 26 9.11 10.37 -10.16
CA GLU A 26 9.90 9.99 -8.99
C GLU A 26 9.15 9.01 -8.09
N ILE A 27 9.84 7.95 -7.69
CA ILE A 27 9.35 7.01 -6.67
C ILE A 27 9.74 7.54 -5.29
N LEU A 28 8.74 7.73 -4.43
CA LEU A 28 8.93 8.16 -3.06
C LEU A 28 8.92 6.93 -2.13
N GLY A 29 10.09 6.54 -1.66
CA GLY A 29 10.25 5.47 -0.67
C GLY A 29 9.87 5.90 0.74
N LYS A 30 10.41 5.20 1.74
CA LYS A 30 10.30 5.61 3.13
C LYS A 30 11.29 6.74 3.41
N PRO A 31 10.88 7.85 4.03
CA PRO A 31 11.81 8.91 4.39
C PRO A 31 12.74 8.44 5.53
N GLU A 32 14.03 8.65 5.35
CA GLU A 32 15.07 8.24 6.31
C GLU A 32 15.18 9.20 7.49
N ASP A 33 14.80 10.46 7.26
CA ASP A 33 14.89 11.54 8.24
C ASP A 33 13.81 12.62 8.03
N ALA A 34 13.79 13.61 8.93
CA ALA A 34 12.84 14.73 8.86
C ALA A 34 13.04 15.62 7.62
N ALA A 35 14.28 15.75 7.12
CA ALA A 35 14.56 16.53 5.91
C ALA A 35 13.93 15.84 4.68
N LYS A 36 14.06 14.54 4.58
CA LYS A 36 13.46 13.74 3.50
C LYS A 36 11.93 13.71 3.59
N ALA A 37 11.38 13.55 4.81
CA ALA A 37 9.94 13.62 5.04
C ALA A 37 9.36 14.98 4.63
N ARG A 38 10.03 16.07 4.99
CA ARG A 38 9.67 17.44 4.58
C ARG A 38 9.63 17.57 3.06
N LEU A 39 10.68 17.09 2.40
CA LEU A 39 10.78 17.12 0.94
C LEU A 39 9.61 16.36 0.28
N PHE A 40 9.25 15.18 0.81
CA PHE A 40 8.12 14.41 0.30
C PHE A 40 6.80 15.17 0.46
N MET A 41 6.52 15.73 1.64
CA MET A 41 5.32 16.51 1.87
C MET A 41 5.23 17.74 0.96
N GLN A 42 6.35 18.42 0.72
CA GLN A 42 6.41 19.54 -0.23
C GLN A 42 6.09 19.10 -1.66
N LYS A 43 6.58 17.93 -2.09
CA LYS A 43 6.32 17.39 -3.43
C LYS A 43 4.87 16.96 -3.60
N LEU A 44 4.26 16.38 -2.58
CA LEU A 44 2.88 15.91 -2.62
C LEU A 44 1.86 17.05 -2.48
N SER A 45 2.24 18.14 -1.82
CA SER A 45 1.38 19.29 -1.54
C SER A 45 0.73 19.88 -2.79
N GLY A 46 -0.62 19.91 -2.82
CA GLY A 46 -1.41 20.47 -3.91
C GLY A 46 -1.33 19.67 -5.21
N ARG A 47 -0.97 18.39 -5.15
CA ARG A 47 -0.80 17.52 -6.33
C ARG A 47 -1.54 16.20 -6.18
N THR A 48 -1.84 15.62 -7.34
CA THR A 48 -2.25 14.22 -7.45
C THR A 48 -1.02 13.37 -7.72
N HIS A 49 -0.89 12.29 -6.99
CA HIS A 49 0.16 11.30 -7.14
C HIS A 49 -0.44 9.90 -7.22
N GLU A 50 0.34 8.96 -7.69
CA GLU A 50 -0.09 7.58 -7.88
C GLU A 50 0.45 6.67 -6.77
N VAL A 51 -0.38 5.74 -6.33
CA VAL A 51 0.01 4.66 -5.43
C VAL A 51 -0.24 3.34 -6.13
N ARG A 52 0.80 2.54 -6.30
CA ARG A 52 0.71 1.19 -6.86
C ARG A 52 1.03 0.17 -5.79
N THR A 53 0.14 -0.80 -5.64
CA THR A 53 0.38 -1.95 -4.77
C THR A 53 0.26 -3.22 -5.58
N ALA A 54 1.36 -3.96 -5.67
CA ALA A 54 1.37 -5.29 -6.23
C ALA A 54 1.06 -6.31 -5.14
N VAL A 55 0.22 -7.29 -5.47
CA VAL A 55 -0.03 -8.46 -4.64
C VAL A 55 0.31 -9.71 -5.42
N VAL A 56 0.98 -10.65 -4.77
CA VAL A 56 1.40 -11.93 -5.35
C VAL A 56 0.90 -13.05 -4.46
N VAL A 57 0.24 -14.02 -5.07
CA VAL A 57 -0.13 -15.28 -4.42
C VAL A 57 0.64 -16.42 -5.09
N SER A 58 1.34 -17.21 -4.31
CA SER A 58 2.00 -18.41 -4.78
C SER A 58 1.18 -19.64 -4.40
N ASP A 59 0.78 -20.41 -5.39
CA ASP A 59 0.27 -21.76 -5.15
C ASP A 59 1.39 -22.68 -4.62
N GLY A 60 1.20 -23.20 -3.43
CA GLY A 60 2.20 -24.04 -2.77
C GLY A 60 2.44 -25.39 -3.42
N ILE A 61 1.54 -25.87 -4.29
CA ILE A 61 1.62 -27.15 -4.99
C ILE A 61 2.34 -26.97 -6.33
N SER A 62 1.79 -26.11 -7.20
CA SER A 62 2.33 -25.86 -8.55
C SER A 62 3.53 -24.92 -8.56
N LYS A 63 3.73 -24.16 -7.47
CA LYS A 63 4.69 -23.06 -7.36
C LYS A 63 4.44 -21.93 -8.37
N GLN A 64 3.28 -21.89 -8.99
CA GLN A 64 2.88 -20.85 -9.89
C GLN A 64 2.63 -19.55 -9.12
N LEU A 65 3.04 -18.42 -9.69
CA LEU A 65 2.80 -17.09 -9.13
C LEU A 65 1.63 -16.44 -9.86
N HIS A 66 0.67 -15.97 -9.08
CA HIS A 66 -0.45 -15.16 -9.54
C HIS A 66 -0.25 -13.73 -9.04
N VAL A 67 -0.30 -12.77 -9.94
CA VAL A 67 0.05 -11.37 -9.63
C VAL A 67 -1.10 -10.47 -10.04
N ALA A 68 -1.43 -9.52 -9.19
CA ALA A 68 -2.30 -8.40 -9.52
C ALA A 68 -1.67 -7.08 -9.03
N VAL A 69 -1.98 -5.99 -9.72
CA VAL A 69 -1.51 -4.65 -9.37
C VAL A 69 -2.72 -3.74 -9.23
N SER A 70 -2.85 -3.14 -8.06
CA SER A 70 -3.83 -2.09 -7.80
C SER A 70 -3.18 -0.74 -8.02
N VAL A 71 -3.81 0.12 -8.81
CA VAL A 71 -3.35 1.47 -9.10
C VAL A 71 -4.38 2.46 -8.58
N SER A 72 -3.95 3.38 -7.75
CA SER A 72 -4.81 4.39 -7.14
C SER A 72 -4.19 5.77 -7.25
N GLN A 73 -5.03 6.79 -7.31
CA GLN A 73 -4.60 8.19 -7.29
C GLN A 73 -5.04 8.86 -5.99
N VAL A 74 -4.14 9.63 -5.42
CA VAL A 74 -4.36 10.39 -4.18
C VAL A 74 -4.05 11.85 -4.46
N THR A 75 -5.01 12.72 -4.16
CA THR A 75 -4.86 14.17 -4.32
C THR A 75 -4.71 14.81 -2.94
N PHE A 76 -3.60 15.51 -2.75
CA PHE A 76 -3.36 16.30 -1.54
C PHE A 76 -3.82 17.76 -1.74
N SER A 77 -4.41 18.33 -0.71
CA SER A 77 -4.60 19.77 -0.61
C SER A 77 -3.25 20.50 -0.54
N LYS A 78 -3.27 21.80 -0.82
CA LYS A 78 -2.06 22.64 -0.66
C LYS A 78 -1.70 22.77 0.82
N LEU A 79 -0.51 22.33 1.21
CA LEU A 79 -0.02 22.35 2.57
C LEU A 79 0.80 23.61 2.85
N SER A 80 0.55 24.23 3.99
CA SER A 80 1.43 25.27 4.51
C SER A 80 2.68 24.68 5.16
N SER A 81 3.76 25.46 5.22
CA SER A 81 4.98 25.05 5.92
C SER A 81 4.72 24.65 7.38
N LYS A 82 3.79 25.35 8.04
CA LYS A 82 3.40 25.02 9.43
C LYS A 82 2.76 23.64 9.56
N GLN A 83 1.91 23.25 8.63
CA GLN A 83 1.29 21.91 8.61
C GLN A 83 2.34 20.83 8.35
N ILE A 84 3.24 21.07 7.39
CA ILE A 84 4.34 20.14 7.10
C ILE A 84 5.23 19.95 8.32
N GLU A 85 5.66 21.04 8.97
CA GLU A 85 6.51 20.96 10.17
C GLU A 85 5.82 20.26 11.35
N ALA A 86 4.52 20.48 11.53
CA ALA A 86 3.76 19.77 12.56
C ALA A 86 3.67 18.28 12.27
N TYR A 87 3.42 17.91 11.01
CA TYR A 87 3.26 16.52 10.60
C TYR A 87 4.56 15.72 10.72
N ILE A 88 5.69 16.26 10.26
CA ILE A 88 6.98 15.54 10.32
C ILE A 88 7.53 15.35 11.74
N ARG A 89 6.96 16.02 12.76
CA ARG A 89 7.27 15.78 14.17
C ARG A 89 6.57 14.57 14.74
N THR A 90 5.59 14.02 14.02
CA THR A 90 4.93 12.76 14.39
C THR A 90 5.75 11.57 13.90
N ASP A 91 5.43 10.37 14.39
CA ASP A 91 6.12 9.15 13.96
C ASP A 91 5.55 8.59 12.63
N GLU A 92 4.40 9.12 12.16
CA GLU A 92 3.67 8.57 11.02
C GLU A 92 4.46 8.54 9.71
N PRO A 93 5.28 9.57 9.33
CA PRO A 93 5.94 9.58 8.04
C PRO A 93 6.98 8.47 7.82
N TYR A 94 7.63 8.01 8.90
CA TYR A 94 8.95 7.37 8.78
C TYR A 94 8.93 5.89 8.42
N ASP A 95 7.80 5.20 8.52
CA ASP A 95 7.69 3.78 8.18
C ASP A 95 6.83 3.50 6.93
N LYS A 96 6.42 4.56 6.23
CA LYS A 96 5.49 4.51 5.09
C LYS A 96 6.11 4.99 3.78
N ALA A 97 5.79 4.31 2.68
CA ALA A 97 6.12 4.80 1.35
C ALA A 97 5.45 6.16 1.09
N GLY A 98 6.20 7.11 0.54
CA GLY A 98 5.72 8.49 0.35
C GLY A 98 5.66 9.33 1.63
N GLY A 99 5.94 8.73 2.79
CA GLY A 99 5.96 9.42 4.07
C GLY A 99 4.58 9.78 4.62
N TYR A 100 3.53 8.99 4.32
CA TYR A 100 2.20 9.22 4.85
C TYR A 100 1.35 7.96 4.96
N ALA A 101 0.34 8.00 5.82
CA ALA A 101 -0.67 6.95 5.95
C ALA A 101 -2.06 7.50 5.63
N VAL A 102 -2.76 6.86 4.66
CA VAL A 102 -4.12 7.27 4.26
C VAL A 102 -5.12 7.16 5.41
N GLN A 103 -4.91 6.22 6.31
CA GLN A 103 -5.73 5.97 7.51
C GLN A 103 -5.28 6.75 8.74
N GLY A 104 -4.23 7.55 8.63
CA GLY A 104 -3.63 8.30 9.75
C GLY A 104 -3.90 9.80 9.68
N LEU A 105 -3.00 10.58 10.28
CA LEU A 105 -3.08 12.03 10.34
C LEU A 105 -3.03 12.69 8.96
N ALA A 106 -2.35 12.07 8.00
CA ALA A 106 -2.32 12.55 6.63
C ALA A 106 -3.70 12.58 5.96
N GLY A 107 -4.68 11.84 6.49
CA GLY A 107 -6.07 11.95 6.07
C GLY A 107 -6.63 13.37 6.12
N LEU A 108 -6.08 14.24 7.00
CA LEU A 108 -6.43 15.66 7.07
C LEU A 108 -5.99 16.47 5.83
N PHE A 109 -5.07 15.93 5.05
CA PHE A 109 -4.48 16.58 3.88
C PHE A 109 -5.01 16.02 2.56
N ILE A 110 -5.66 14.85 2.60
CA ILE A 110 -6.15 14.17 1.41
C ILE A 110 -7.52 14.72 1.04
N GLU A 111 -7.60 15.34 -0.12
CA GLU A 111 -8.84 15.87 -0.70
C GLU A 111 -9.66 14.80 -1.41
N ARG A 112 -8.96 13.88 -2.09
CA ARG A 112 -9.60 12.90 -2.98
C ARG A 112 -8.77 11.65 -3.13
N ILE A 113 -9.46 10.52 -3.25
CA ILE A 113 -8.91 9.22 -3.60
C ILE A 113 -9.70 8.69 -4.79
N GLU A 114 -9.00 8.18 -5.82
CA GLU A 114 -9.55 7.41 -6.91
C GLU A 114 -8.85 6.05 -6.94
N GLY A 115 -9.64 4.97 -6.86
CA GLY A 115 -9.13 3.60 -6.85
C GLY A 115 -9.37 2.88 -5.52
N SER A 116 -8.43 2.02 -5.14
CA SER A 116 -8.57 1.12 -3.98
C SER A 116 -8.00 1.72 -2.70
N TYR A 117 -8.86 2.03 -1.73
CA TYR A 117 -8.42 2.46 -0.40
C TYR A 117 -7.55 1.40 0.29
N SER A 118 -7.95 0.13 0.23
CA SER A 118 -7.15 -0.97 0.80
C SER A 118 -5.82 -1.17 0.07
N GLY A 119 -5.79 -0.91 -1.25
CA GLY A 119 -4.57 -0.90 -2.03
C GLY A 119 -3.58 0.17 -1.57
N ILE A 120 -4.07 1.39 -1.31
CA ILE A 120 -3.24 2.48 -0.78
C ILE A 120 -2.69 2.13 0.62
N MET A 121 -3.46 1.40 1.43
CA MET A 121 -3.02 0.91 2.74
C MET A 121 -1.94 -0.18 2.67
N GLY A 122 -1.75 -0.83 1.51
CA GLY A 122 -0.71 -1.82 1.28
C GLY A 122 -1.18 -3.24 0.98
N LEU A 123 -2.48 -3.53 1.04
CA LEU A 123 -3.05 -4.81 0.61
C LEU A 123 -4.36 -4.57 -0.15
N PRO A 124 -4.35 -4.69 -1.50
CA PRO A 124 -5.55 -4.51 -2.31
C PRO A 124 -6.50 -5.71 -2.12
N VAL A 125 -7.48 -5.55 -1.24
CA VAL A 125 -8.35 -6.65 -0.78
C VAL A 125 -9.17 -7.24 -1.92
N PHE A 126 -9.67 -6.42 -2.84
CA PHE A 126 -10.46 -6.89 -3.98
C PHE A 126 -9.63 -7.80 -4.90
N GLU A 127 -8.48 -7.34 -5.35
CA GLU A 127 -7.55 -8.07 -6.21
C GLU A 127 -7.01 -9.33 -5.50
N THR A 128 -6.71 -9.19 -4.21
CA THR A 128 -6.27 -10.32 -3.37
C THR A 128 -7.35 -11.40 -3.30
N ALA A 129 -8.62 -11.02 -3.10
CA ALA A 129 -9.73 -11.95 -3.06
C ALA A 129 -9.92 -12.68 -4.39
N GLN A 130 -9.75 -11.99 -5.52
CA GLN A 130 -9.80 -12.61 -6.84
C GLN A 130 -8.70 -13.66 -7.03
N LEU A 131 -7.45 -13.33 -6.69
CA LEU A 131 -6.34 -14.27 -6.77
C LEU A 131 -6.54 -15.48 -5.85
N LEU A 132 -6.99 -15.26 -4.62
CA LEU A 132 -7.27 -16.35 -3.68
C LEU A 132 -8.43 -17.23 -4.14
N ALA A 133 -9.47 -16.68 -4.75
CA ALA A 133 -10.58 -17.45 -5.30
C ALA A 133 -10.14 -18.39 -6.45
N GLU A 134 -9.07 -18.03 -7.17
CA GLU A 134 -8.48 -18.87 -8.22
C GLU A 134 -7.55 -19.95 -7.65
N VAL A 135 -6.70 -19.57 -6.71
CA VAL A 135 -5.62 -20.43 -6.19
C VAL A 135 -6.07 -21.30 -5.02
N ALA A 136 -6.89 -20.75 -4.13
CA ALA A 136 -7.28 -21.37 -2.87
C ALA A 136 -8.74 -21.05 -2.52
N PRO A 137 -9.73 -21.46 -3.36
CA PRO A 137 -11.14 -21.10 -3.16
C PRO A 137 -11.69 -21.57 -1.80
N GLN A 138 -11.12 -22.61 -1.21
CA GLN A 138 -11.50 -23.11 0.11
C GLN A 138 -11.20 -22.12 1.26
N LEU A 139 -10.37 -21.11 1.03
CA LEU A 139 -10.05 -20.04 2.01
C LEU A 139 -11.01 -18.88 1.91
N MET A 140 -11.84 -18.83 0.86
CA MET A 140 -12.74 -17.71 0.62
C MET A 140 -14.09 -17.92 1.32
N PRO A 141 -14.68 -16.87 1.93
CA PRO A 141 -16.02 -16.94 2.45
C PRO A 141 -17.05 -17.06 1.31
N ASP A 142 -18.18 -17.71 1.57
CA ASP A 142 -19.22 -17.96 0.57
C ASP A 142 -19.69 -16.68 -0.14
N CYS A 143 -19.77 -15.57 0.58
CA CYS A 143 -20.16 -14.27 0.00
C CYS A 143 -19.16 -13.73 -1.05
N ALA A 144 -17.92 -14.19 -1.04
CA ALA A 144 -16.92 -13.78 -2.03
C ALA A 144 -16.93 -14.68 -3.28
N LEU A 145 -17.57 -15.85 -3.21
CA LEU A 145 -17.69 -16.82 -4.30
C LEU A 145 -19.05 -16.74 -5.03
N ALA A 146 -20.02 -16.06 -4.46
CA ALA A 146 -21.35 -15.89 -5.04
C ALA A 146 -21.30 -14.95 -6.25
N GLY A 147 -21.34 -15.50 -7.46
CA GLY A 147 -21.40 -14.73 -8.70
C GLY A 147 -20.53 -15.22 -9.85
N ARG A 148 -20.02 -16.45 -9.76
CA ARG A 148 -19.35 -17.14 -10.87
C ARG A 148 -20.21 -18.26 -11.43
#